data_7763a0a3501b86ba1b768c122c01a883
#
_entry.id   7763a0a3501b86ba1b768c122c01a883
#
_cell.length_a   1.000
_cell.length_b   1.000
_cell.length_c   1.000
_cell.angle_alpha   90.00
_cell.angle_beta   90.00
_cell.angle_gamma   90.00
#
_symmetry.space_group_name_H-M   'P 1'
#
loop_
_entity.id
_entity.type
_entity.pdbx_description
1 polymer ?
#
loop_
_entity_poly.entity_id
_entity_poly.type
_entity_poly.pdbx_seq_one_letter_code
_entity_poly.pdbx_strand_id
1 'polypeptide(L)'
;MCNRARPNPNNDAVYSLSINSDTHVMKPESATLAAISVGAPTFSQEAVSRAIEAQFGLIGEYSPLVSERDQNFMLRADDGGHFVAKVTSGLEEAAATDFQVEALLHLEVKGGLNVPRAVRTKAGETFGEISDDNGSYRLRVVTWVDGEPLESQGLNERSVCNFGAALARLDKAFAGYTHPGENPALLWDLQRVLELRELIDYISDSSARKSVTQAADDFENRVLPVLGDLRYQVIHSDANPGNILLADDRIGFIDFGDIVKAPLVFDVAIAMSYLRSFDANPLKFMVPFVAAYHAVNPLDAREADVLFDLVRARLTTTITLLYWRLSARAENDAYRQKALEVESGAGRFLAILDSIGRSEFREKLAFIQ
;
A
#
# COMPACT_ATOMS: atom_id res chain seq x y z
N MET A 1 -21.46 29.46 14.86
CA MET A 1 -21.98 28.94 13.56
C MET A 1 -20.76 28.56 12.75
N CYS A 2 -20.31 27.33 12.85
CA CYS A 2 -19.15 26.82 12.10
C CYS A 2 -19.63 26.31 10.76
N ASN A 3 -19.14 26.94 9.70
CA ASN A 3 -19.37 26.53 8.31
C ASN A 3 -18.56 25.23 8.08
N ARG A 4 -19.24 24.09 7.98
CA ARG A 4 -18.65 22.85 7.50
C ARG A 4 -18.42 22.96 6.01
N ALA A 5 -17.15 22.97 5.59
CA ALA A 5 -16.78 22.84 4.20
C ALA A 5 -17.27 21.49 3.65
N ARG A 6 -17.97 21.51 2.52
CA ARG A 6 -18.38 20.29 1.82
C ARG A 6 -17.14 19.64 1.21
N PRO A 7 -17.01 18.30 1.21
CA PRO A 7 -15.90 17.63 0.55
C PRO A 7 -15.94 17.93 -0.96
N ASN A 8 -14.77 18.14 -1.53
CA ASN A 8 -14.57 18.44 -2.94
C ASN A 8 -14.75 17.14 -3.76
N PRO A 9 -15.72 17.06 -4.70
CA PRO A 9 -16.01 15.82 -5.45
C PRO A 9 -14.94 15.44 -6.49
N ASN A 10 -13.83 16.16 -6.59
CA ASN A 10 -12.81 15.95 -7.63
C ASN A 10 -11.60 15.07 -7.20
N ASN A 11 -11.57 14.57 -5.96
CA ASN A 11 -10.44 13.75 -5.49
C ASN A 11 -10.65 12.23 -5.62
N ASP A 12 -11.88 11.78 -5.98
CA ASP A 12 -12.23 10.35 -5.93
C ASP A 12 -11.77 9.53 -7.16
N ALA A 13 -11.03 10.13 -8.09
CA ALA A 13 -10.82 9.54 -9.42
C ALA A 13 -9.42 8.93 -9.65
N VAL A 14 -8.49 8.99 -8.71
CA VAL A 14 -7.08 8.69 -9.01
C VAL A 14 -6.72 7.21 -8.84
N TYR A 15 -7.45 6.43 -8.07
CA TYR A 15 -7.07 5.05 -7.72
C TYR A 15 -8.01 3.92 -8.19
N SER A 16 -9.07 4.19 -8.95
CA SER A 16 -9.90 3.13 -9.53
C SER A 16 -9.38 2.69 -10.90
N LEU A 17 -8.43 1.79 -10.92
CA LEU A 17 -7.98 1.09 -12.13
C LEU A 17 -8.90 -0.11 -12.41
N SER A 18 -10.14 0.12 -12.85
CA SER A 18 -10.94 -0.96 -13.44
C SER A 18 -10.33 -1.33 -14.79
N ILE A 19 -9.79 -2.53 -14.89
CA ILE A 19 -9.35 -3.12 -16.16
C ILE A 19 -10.62 -3.58 -16.89
N ASN A 20 -10.96 -2.94 -18.03
CA ASN A 20 -11.96 -3.46 -18.93
C ASN A 20 -11.44 -4.77 -19.54
N SER A 21 -12.23 -5.84 -19.43
CA SER A 21 -11.90 -7.22 -19.83
C SER A 21 -11.64 -7.45 -21.33
N ASP A 22 -11.78 -6.44 -22.19
CA ASP A 22 -11.77 -6.61 -23.64
C ASP A 22 -10.50 -6.14 -24.36
N THR A 23 -9.43 -5.79 -23.65
CA THR A 23 -8.15 -5.45 -24.29
C THR A 23 -7.18 -6.62 -24.25
N HIS A 24 -6.69 -7.06 -25.40
CA HIS A 24 -5.60 -8.02 -25.55
C HIS A 24 -4.28 -7.42 -25.01
N VAL A 25 -4.15 -7.35 -23.70
CA VAL A 25 -2.84 -7.16 -23.06
C VAL A 25 -2.13 -8.51 -23.16
N MET A 26 -0.94 -8.56 -23.73
CA MET A 26 -0.11 -9.76 -23.70
C MET A 26 -0.03 -10.22 -22.24
N LYS A 27 -0.49 -11.45 -21.96
CA LYS A 27 -0.44 -12.02 -20.62
C LYS A 27 1.03 -12.25 -20.28
N PRO A 28 1.53 -11.61 -19.22
CA PRO A 28 2.88 -11.92 -18.76
C PRO A 28 2.95 -13.37 -18.29
N GLU A 29 4.07 -14.03 -18.52
CA GLU A 29 4.25 -15.46 -18.21
C GLU A 29 4.32 -15.72 -16.69
N SER A 30 4.48 -14.68 -15.85
CA SER A 30 4.55 -14.87 -14.40
C SER A 30 3.16 -14.96 -13.76
N ALA A 31 3.00 -15.91 -12.84
CA ALA A 31 1.75 -16.11 -12.08
C ALA A 31 1.34 -14.86 -11.29
N THR A 32 2.30 -14.04 -10.89
CA THR A 32 2.11 -12.78 -10.14
C THR A 32 1.37 -11.73 -10.98
N LEU A 33 1.67 -11.66 -12.28
CA LEU A 33 1.06 -10.71 -13.21
C LEU A 33 -0.32 -11.18 -13.70
N ALA A 34 -0.58 -12.50 -13.68
CA ALA A 34 -1.89 -13.06 -14.04
C ALA A 34 -2.98 -12.71 -13.01
N ALA A 35 -2.60 -12.50 -11.75
CA ALA A 35 -3.54 -12.20 -10.66
C ALA A 35 -4.23 -10.81 -10.77
N ILE A 36 -3.73 -9.91 -11.63
CA ILE A 36 -4.27 -8.53 -11.77
C ILE A 36 -5.44 -8.46 -12.76
N SER A 37 -5.66 -9.49 -13.57
CA SER A 37 -6.60 -9.44 -14.70
C SER A 37 -8.06 -9.78 -14.36
N VAL A 38 -8.37 -9.99 -13.08
CA VAL A 38 -9.76 -10.30 -12.66
C VAL A 38 -10.28 -9.14 -11.80
N GLY A 39 -11.40 -8.58 -12.24
CA GLY A 39 -12.04 -7.45 -11.56
C GLY A 39 -12.57 -7.80 -10.16
N ALA A 40 -12.78 -6.77 -9.35
CA ALA A 40 -13.44 -6.90 -8.05
C ALA A 40 -14.84 -7.54 -8.21
N PRO A 41 -15.36 -8.25 -7.18
CA PRO A 41 -16.75 -8.69 -7.15
C PRO A 41 -17.73 -7.54 -7.38
N THR A 42 -18.92 -7.85 -7.92
CA THR A 42 -19.91 -6.82 -8.30
C THR A 42 -21.29 -7.11 -7.70
N PHE A 43 -21.34 -7.33 -6.38
CA PHE A 43 -22.61 -7.49 -5.66
C PHE A 43 -23.37 -6.16 -5.57
N SER A 44 -24.71 -6.21 -5.61
CA SER A 44 -25.49 -5.02 -5.30
C SER A 44 -25.34 -4.62 -3.84
N GLN A 45 -25.46 -3.33 -3.57
CA GLN A 45 -25.38 -2.80 -2.21
C GLN A 45 -26.40 -3.48 -1.29
N GLU A 46 -27.61 -3.76 -1.82
CA GLU A 46 -28.68 -4.43 -1.06
C GLU A 46 -28.33 -5.90 -0.73
N ALA A 47 -27.61 -6.58 -1.62
CA ALA A 47 -27.16 -7.95 -1.35
C ALA A 47 -26.11 -7.96 -0.22
N VAL A 48 -25.13 -7.05 -0.28
CA VAL A 48 -24.11 -6.91 0.75
C VAL A 48 -24.73 -6.49 2.08
N SER A 49 -25.63 -5.49 2.08
CA SER A 49 -26.34 -5.02 3.27
C SER A 49 -27.10 -6.15 3.98
N ARG A 50 -27.87 -6.95 3.23
CA ARG A 50 -28.60 -8.12 3.78
C ARG A 50 -27.65 -9.15 4.38
N ALA A 51 -26.53 -9.44 3.70
CA ALA A 51 -25.56 -10.41 4.19
C ALA A 51 -24.87 -9.93 5.49
N ILE A 52 -24.51 -8.64 5.57
CA ILE A 52 -23.94 -8.01 6.77
C ILE A 52 -24.95 -8.01 7.93
N GLU A 53 -26.19 -7.60 7.70
CA GLU A 53 -27.23 -7.63 8.73
C GLU A 53 -27.47 -9.04 9.27
N ALA A 54 -27.61 -10.01 8.36
CA ALA A 54 -27.86 -11.40 8.75
C ALA A 54 -26.72 -11.98 9.60
N GLN A 55 -25.47 -11.77 9.20
CA GLN A 55 -24.30 -12.45 9.77
C GLN A 55 -23.58 -11.64 10.83
N PHE A 56 -23.49 -10.31 10.71
CA PHE A 56 -22.80 -9.44 11.66
C PHE A 56 -23.75 -8.67 12.57
N GLY A 57 -25.04 -8.54 12.19
CA GLY A 57 -26.03 -7.78 12.97
C GLY A 57 -25.89 -6.27 12.83
N LEU A 58 -25.16 -5.79 11.85
CA LEU A 58 -24.96 -4.38 11.57
C LEU A 58 -25.99 -3.90 10.55
N ILE A 59 -26.70 -2.83 10.88
CA ILE A 59 -27.72 -2.18 10.04
C ILE A 59 -27.31 -0.70 9.88
N GLY A 60 -27.47 -0.14 8.69
CA GLY A 60 -27.15 1.27 8.46
C GLY A 60 -27.03 1.62 6.98
N GLU A 61 -26.45 2.78 6.71
CA GLU A 61 -26.26 3.32 5.36
C GLU A 61 -24.91 2.87 4.78
N TYR A 62 -24.95 2.43 3.52
CA TYR A 62 -23.77 1.99 2.79
C TYR A 62 -23.37 3.01 1.73
N SER A 63 -22.05 3.21 1.54
CA SER A 63 -21.48 3.97 0.43
C SER A 63 -20.32 3.19 -0.17
N PRO A 64 -20.24 3.05 -1.51
CA PRO A 64 -19.14 2.33 -2.14
C PRO A 64 -17.80 3.03 -1.88
N LEU A 65 -16.76 2.24 -1.65
CA LEU A 65 -15.37 2.68 -1.57
C LEU A 65 -14.59 2.16 -2.77
N VAL A 66 -13.66 2.96 -3.24
CA VAL A 66 -12.76 2.56 -4.33
C VAL A 66 -11.81 1.48 -3.81
N SER A 67 -11.62 0.42 -4.60
CA SER A 67 -10.68 -0.66 -4.31
C SER A 67 -10.21 -1.32 -5.61
N GLU A 68 -8.98 -1.83 -5.63
CA GLU A 68 -8.42 -2.49 -6.81
C GLU A 68 -8.84 -3.97 -6.92
N ARG A 69 -8.97 -4.67 -5.80
CA ARG A 69 -9.17 -6.14 -5.77
C ARG A 69 -10.50 -6.56 -5.13
N ASP A 70 -10.84 -5.95 -4.01
CA ASP A 70 -12.05 -6.24 -3.25
C ASP A 70 -13.18 -5.31 -3.66
N GLN A 71 -14.42 -5.70 -3.37
CA GLN A 71 -15.54 -4.76 -3.39
C GLN A 71 -15.75 -4.23 -1.97
N ASN A 72 -15.55 -2.93 -1.77
CA ASN A 72 -15.57 -2.31 -0.46
C ASN A 72 -16.73 -1.32 -0.31
N PHE A 73 -17.30 -1.28 0.90
CA PHE A 73 -18.33 -0.32 1.28
C PHE A 73 -18.00 0.29 2.65
N MET A 74 -18.16 1.60 2.77
CA MET A 74 -18.30 2.23 4.07
C MET A 74 -19.71 1.96 4.59
N LEU A 75 -19.81 1.50 5.83
CA LEU A 75 -21.07 1.33 6.57
C LEU A 75 -21.11 2.32 7.72
N ARG A 76 -22.14 3.17 7.72
CA ARG A 76 -22.53 3.96 8.88
C ARG A 76 -23.68 3.26 9.56
N ALA A 77 -23.39 2.59 10.66
CA ALA A 77 -24.39 1.83 11.39
C ALA A 77 -25.36 2.75 12.17
N ASP A 78 -26.60 2.30 12.35
CA ASP A 78 -27.66 3.05 13.04
C ASP A 78 -27.33 3.32 14.51
N ASP A 79 -26.44 2.53 15.12
CA ASP A 79 -25.91 2.73 16.47
C ASP A 79 -24.80 3.80 16.54
N GLY A 80 -24.42 4.38 15.41
CA GLY A 80 -23.37 5.39 15.28
C GLY A 80 -21.98 4.82 15.02
N GLY A 81 -21.83 3.49 14.92
CA GLY A 81 -20.56 2.85 14.53
C GLY A 81 -20.23 3.08 13.05
N HIS A 82 -18.95 3.19 12.74
CA HIS A 82 -18.45 3.27 11.37
C HIS A 82 -17.59 2.06 11.05
N PHE A 83 -17.82 1.45 9.89
CA PHE A 83 -17.15 0.22 9.49
C PHE A 83 -16.82 0.22 8.00
N VAL A 84 -15.93 -0.69 7.61
CA VAL A 84 -15.69 -1.05 6.21
C VAL A 84 -16.11 -2.51 6.02
N ALA A 85 -17.10 -2.74 5.15
CA ALA A 85 -17.48 -4.06 4.68
C ALA A 85 -16.68 -4.37 3.41
N LYS A 86 -16.04 -5.55 3.37
CA LYS A 86 -15.20 -5.99 2.27
C LYS A 86 -15.68 -7.34 1.74
N VAL A 87 -16.02 -7.40 0.46
CA VAL A 87 -16.23 -8.67 -0.27
C VAL A 87 -14.92 -8.99 -0.96
N THR A 88 -14.28 -10.06 -0.54
CA THR A 88 -12.96 -10.45 -1.03
C THR A 88 -13.05 -11.01 -2.46
N SER A 89 -12.09 -10.69 -3.31
CA SER A 89 -11.97 -11.27 -4.65
C SER A 89 -11.96 -12.79 -4.58
N GLY A 90 -12.73 -13.47 -5.46
CA GLY A 90 -12.75 -14.93 -5.54
C GLY A 90 -11.43 -15.57 -5.97
N LEU A 91 -10.44 -14.76 -6.36
CA LEU A 91 -9.09 -15.20 -6.73
C LEU A 91 -8.09 -15.13 -5.58
N GLU A 92 -8.42 -14.40 -4.52
CA GLU A 92 -7.51 -14.30 -3.39
C GLU A 92 -7.52 -15.62 -2.60
N GLU A 93 -6.33 -16.18 -2.38
CA GLU A 93 -6.21 -17.42 -1.62
C GLU A 93 -6.73 -17.23 -0.19
N ALA A 94 -7.45 -18.23 0.30
CA ALA A 94 -8.00 -18.19 1.66
C ALA A 94 -6.93 -17.92 2.72
N ALA A 95 -5.72 -18.48 2.56
CA ALA A 95 -4.60 -18.26 3.46
C ALA A 95 -4.13 -16.79 3.51
N ALA A 96 -4.23 -16.05 2.39
CA ALA A 96 -3.86 -14.65 2.34
C ALA A 96 -4.89 -13.78 3.10
N THR A 97 -6.18 -14.04 2.90
CA THR A 97 -7.23 -13.33 3.65
C THR A 97 -7.24 -13.66 5.14
N ASP A 98 -6.97 -14.93 5.51
CA ASP A 98 -6.79 -15.33 6.90
C ASP A 98 -5.62 -14.56 7.52
N PHE A 99 -4.48 -14.50 6.83
CA PHE A 99 -3.31 -13.74 7.27
C PHE A 99 -3.62 -12.27 7.55
N GLN A 100 -4.35 -11.59 6.65
CA GLN A 100 -4.73 -10.19 6.83
C GLN A 100 -5.59 -9.98 8.10
N VAL A 101 -6.56 -10.86 8.35
CA VAL A 101 -7.45 -10.74 9.51
C VAL A 101 -6.75 -11.12 10.80
N GLU A 102 -5.97 -12.20 10.80
CA GLU A 102 -5.19 -12.64 11.98
C GLU A 102 -4.12 -11.59 12.36
N ALA A 103 -3.55 -10.87 11.37
CA ALA A 103 -2.67 -9.75 11.63
C ALA A 103 -3.37 -8.62 12.38
N LEU A 104 -4.61 -8.26 12.01
CA LEU A 104 -5.39 -7.25 12.72
C LEU A 104 -5.73 -7.71 14.16
N LEU A 105 -6.10 -8.98 14.35
CA LEU A 105 -6.33 -9.54 15.68
C LEU A 105 -5.06 -9.52 16.54
N HIS A 106 -3.91 -9.83 15.94
CA HIS A 106 -2.62 -9.73 16.62
C HIS A 106 -2.32 -8.29 17.08
N LEU A 107 -2.52 -7.31 16.19
CA LEU A 107 -2.32 -5.89 16.51
C LEU A 107 -3.31 -5.39 17.57
N GLU A 108 -4.54 -5.89 17.61
CA GLU A 108 -5.53 -5.58 18.64
C GLU A 108 -5.05 -6.04 20.03
N VAL A 109 -4.48 -7.24 20.13
CA VAL A 109 -3.90 -7.77 21.38
C VAL A 109 -2.70 -6.95 21.84
N LYS A 110 -1.85 -6.49 20.89
CA LYS A 110 -0.69 -5.62 21.21
C LYS A 110 -1.14 -4.26 21.74
N GLY A 111 -2.25 -3.73 21.21
CA GLY A 111 -2.82 -2.46 21.62
C GLY A 111 -1.99 -1.23 21.26
N GLY A 112 -2.52 -0.04 21.53
CA GLY A 112 -1.80 1.23 21.37
C GLY A 112 -1.60 1.72 19.93
N LEU A 113 -2.12 0.99 18.92
CA LEU A 113 -2.08 1.34 17.52
C LEU A 113 -3.46 1.79 17.03
N ASN A 114 -3.49 2.78 16.14
CA ASN A 114 -4.69 3.21 15.47
C ASN A 114 -4.80 2.48 14.11
N VAL A 115 -5.40 1.30 14.16
CA VAL A 115 -5.56 0.39 13.02
C VAL A 115 -6.99 -0.18 13.00
N PRO A 116 -7.50 -0.67 11.87
CA PRO A 116 -8.79 -1.34 11.82
C PRO A 116 -8.81 -2.55 12.76
N ARG A 117 -9.98 -2.86 13.32
CA ARG A 117 -10.22 -4.07 14.12
C ARG A 117 -11.19 -4.96 13.39
N ALA A 118 -10.92 -6.26 13.39
CA ALA A 118 -11.82 -7.23 12.80
C ALA A 118 -13.12 -7.33 13.63
N VAL A 119 -14.27 -7.19 12.96
CA VAL A 119 -15.58 -7.38 13.56
C VAL A 119 -15.98 -8.85 13.40
N ARG A 120 -16.41 -9.48 14.48
CA ARG A 120 -16.86 -10.87 14.45
C ARG A 120 -18.31 -10.98 14.02
N THR A 121 -18.65 -12.06 13.36
CA THR A 121 -20.04 -12.44 13.07
C THR A 121 -20.80 -12.74 14.37
N LYS A 122 -22.13 -12.85 14.30
CA LYS A 122 -22.98 -13.33 15.40
C LYS A 122 -22.59 -14.72 15.91
N ALA A 123 -21.95 -15.54 15.05
CA ALA A 123 -21.43 -16.87 15.42
C ALA A 123 -20.02 -16.83 16.02
N GLY A 124 -19.39 -15.64 16.11
CA GLY A 124 -18.03 -15.45 16.64
C GLY A 124 -16.92 -15.63 15.60
N GLU A 125 -17.26 -15.90 14.34
CA GLU A 125 -16.32 -16.08 13.23
C GLU A 125 -15.77 -14.73 12.74
N THR A 126 -14.61 -14.74 12.11
CA THR A 126 -13.98 -13.54 11.53
C THR A 126 -14.43 -13.23 10.12
N PHE A 127 -15.03 -14.21 9.45
CA PHE A 127 -15.58 -14.11 8.11
C PHE A 127 -17.04 -14.52 8.09
N GLY A 128 -17.82 -13.78 7.30
CA GLY A 128 -19.09 -14.23 6.77
C GLY A 128 -18.91 -14.68 5.32
N GLU A 129 -20.04 -14.89 4.65
CA GLU A 129 -20.10 -15.40 3.27
C GLU A 129 -21.19 -14.67 2.49
N ILE A 130 -20.92 -14.41 1.22
CA ILE A 130 -21.91 -13.93 0.25
C ILE A 130 -21.70 -14.72 -1.06
N SER A 131 -22.77 -15.10 -1.74
CA SER A 131 -22.71 -15.95 -2.93
C SER A 131 -23.52 -15.38 -4.07
N ASP A 132 -23.07 -15.65 -5.29
CA ASP A 132 -23.78 -15.43 -6.55
C ASP A 132 -23.71 -16.69 -7.43
N ASP A 133 -24.10 -16.57 -8.70
CA ASP A 133 -24.06 -17.66 -9.68
C ASP A 133 -22.61 -18.12 -10.00
N ASN A 134 -21.60 -17.29 -9.70
CA ASN A 134 -20.19 -17.58 -9.97
C ASN A 134 -19.51 -18.29 -8.78
N GLY A 135 -20.10 -18.25 -7.59
CA GLY A 135 -19.55 -18.91 -6.42
C GLY A 135 -19.79 -18.20 -5.10
N SER A 136 -18.99 -18.59 -4.12
CA SER A 136 -19.01 -18.05 -2.78
C SER A 136 -17.80 -17.18 -2.52
N TYR A 137 -18.02 -16.05 -1.85
CA TYR A 137 -17.02 -15.02 -1.55
C TYR A 137 -16.97 -14.78 -0.04
N ARG A 138 -15.78 -14.59 0.48
CA ARG A 138 -15.60 -14.18 1.88
C ARG A 138 -16.07 -12.76 2.08
N LEU A 139 -16.83 -12.56 3.15
CA LEU A 139 -17.33 -11.27 3.60
C LEU A 139 -16.69 -10.94 4.95
N ARG A 140 -16.05 -9.80 5.07
CA ARG A 140 -15.42 -9.34 6.30
C ARG A 140 -15.80 -7.91 6.62
N VAL A 141 -15.85 -7.59 7.90
CA VAL A 141 -16.10 -6.24 8.39
C VAL A 141 -14.97 -5.84 9.29
N VAL A 142 -14.48 -4.62 9.10
CA VAL A 142 -13.49 -4.01 9.98
C VAL A 142 -14.00 -2.65 10.47
N THR A 143 -13.52 -2.20 11.63
CA THR A 143 -13.85 -0.87 12.12
C THR A 143 -13.24 0.20 11.24
N TRP A 144 -13.93 1.34 11.13
CA TRP A 144 -13.38 2.54 10.53
C TRP A 144 -12.25 3.12 11.38
N VAL A 145 -11.24 3.66 10.73
CA VAL A 145 -10.16 4.42 11.38
C VAL A 145 -10.38 5.89 11.08
N ASP A 146 -10.52 6.70 12.13
CA ASP A 146 -10.74 8.14 11.98
C ASP A 146 -9.46 8.86 11.59
N GLY A 147 -9.61 9.88 10.76
CA GLY A 147 -8.53 10.74 10.28
C GLY A 147 -8.67 11.06 8.81
N GLU A 148 -7.87 12.01 8.36
CA GLU A 148 -7.78 12.38 6.94
C GLU A 148 -6.49 11.80 6.34
N PRO A 149 -6.52 11.32 5.10
CA PRO A 149 -5.31 10.83 4.44
C PRO A 149 -4.18 11.87 4.46
N LEU A 150 -2.97 11.43 4.79
CA LEU A 150 -1.80 12.30 4.87
C LEU A 150 -1.52 13.01 3.53
N GLU A 151 -1.86 12.36 2.42
CA GLU A 151 -1.73 12.95 1.08
C GLU A 151 -2.59 14.21 0.90
N SER A 152 -3.78 14.27 1.53
CA SER A 152 -4.69 15.42 1.44
C SER A 152 -4.28 16.59 2.34
N GLN A 153 -3.50 16.33 3.39
CA GLN A 153 -3.06 17.31 4.38
C GLN A 153 -1.76 18.03 3.97
N GLY A 154 -1.02 17.47 3.02
CA GLY A 154 0.32 17.92 2.65
C GLY A 154 1.39 17.51 3.68
N LEU A 155 2.59 17.28 3.18
CA LEU A 155 3.72 16.85 4.01
C LEU A 155 4.35 18.05 4.73
N ASN A 156 4.60 17.90 6.02
CA ASN A 156 5.43 18.80 6.82
C ASN A 156 6.30 17.98 7.78
N GLU A 157 7.32 18.61 8.39
CA GLU A 157 8.28 17.90 9.25
C GLU A 157 7.59 17.19 10.42
N ARG A 158 6.60 17.81 11.06
CA ARG A 158 5.88 17.21 12.18
C ARG A 158 5.10 15.97 11.75
N SER A 159 4.36 16.05 10.65
CA SER A 159 3.57 14.92 10.15
C SER A 159 4.45 13.75 9.73
N VAL A 160 5.61 14.00 9.09
CA VAL A 160 6.52 12.92 8.68
C VAL A 160 7.27 12.30 9.87
N CYS A 161 7.61 13.10 10.91
CA CYS A 161 8.16 12.54 12.15
C CYS A 161 7.13 11.66 12.88
N ASN A 162 5.88 12.11 12.98
CA ASN A 162 4.81 11.33 13.58
C ASN A 162 4.59 10.02 12.80
N PHE A 163 4.62 10.08 11.47
CA PHE A 163 4.51 8.91 10.61
C PHE A 163 5.68 7.94 10.84
N GLY A 164 6.92 8.38 10.81
CA GLY A 164 8.09 7.52 11.05
C GLY A 164 8.03 6.82 12.39
N ALA A 165 7.71 7.56 13.46
CA ALA A 165 7.58 6.98 14.79
C ALA A 165 6.39 6.00 14.90
N ALA A 166 5.29 6.25 14.19
CA ALA A 166 4.12 5.37 14.17
C ALA A 166 4.40 4.08 13.40
N LEU A 167 5.04 4.16 12.21
CA LEU A 167 5.44 2.99 11.44
C LEU A 167 6.40 2.10 12.24
N ALA A 168 7.36 2.71 12.92
CA ALA A 168 8.27 1.97 13.80
C ALA A 168 7.54 1.22 14.92
N ARG A 169 6.45 1.78 15.48
CA ARG A 169 5.63 1.07 16.49
C ARG A 169 4.83 -0.07 15.87
N LEU A 170 4.30 0.12 14.66
CA LEU A 170 3.60 -0.93 13.92
C LEU A 170 4.54 -2.10 13.65
N ASP A 171 5.73 -1.84 13.13
CA ASP A 171 6.75 -2.87 12.88
C ASP A 171 7.17 -3.60 14.15
N LYS A 172 7.33 -2.88 15.24
CA LYS A 172 7.62 -3.52 16.56
C LYS A 172 6.46 -4.39 17.02
N ALA A 173 5.22 -4.03 16.74
CA ALA A 173 4.08 -4.85 17.09
C ALA A 173 4.02 -6.15 16.29
N PHE A 174 4.49 -6.13 15.04
CA PHE A 174 4.62 -7.34 14.21
C PHE A 174 5.83 -8.20 14.54
N ALA A 175 6.77 -7.73 15.38
CA ALA A 175 7.96 -8.50 15.73
C ALA A 175 7.58 -9.88 16.31
N GLY A 176 8.05 -10.95 15.67
CA GLY A 176 7.76 -12.33 16.06
C GLY A 176 6.36 -12.86 15.65
N TYR A 177 5.55 -12.06 14.98
CA TYR A 177 4.31 -12.54 14.38
C TYR A 177 4.63 -13.40 13.14
N THR A 178 3.97 -14.55 13.04
CA THR A 178 4.10 -15.48 11.90
C THR A 178 2.76 -16.08 11.56
N HIS A 179 2.54 -16.37 10.28
CA HIS A 179 1.32 -16.99 9.80
C HIS A 179 1.61 -17.88 8.57
N PRO A 180 0.90 -19.01 8.35
CA PRO A 180 1.12 -19.85 7.15
C PRO A 180 0.95 -19.11 5.83
N GLY A 181 0.11 -18.07 5.76
CA GLY A 181 -0.13 -17.21 4.58
C GLY A 181 0.77 -15.99 4.50
N GLU A 182 1.87 -15.89 5.26
CA GLU A 182 2.73 -14.69 5.36
C GLU A 182 3.55 -14.34 4.12
N ASN A 183 3.50 -15.18 3.08
CA ASN A 183 4.20 -15.01 1.80
C ASN A 183 3.24 -15.01 0.61
N PRO A 184 2.24 -14.10 0.56
CA PRO A 184 1.36 -14.02 -0.60
C PRO A 184 2.14 -13.55 -1.83
N ALA A 185 1.68 -13.95 -3.02
CA ALA A 185 2.27 -13.47 -4.27
C ALA A 185 1.75 -12.07 -4.59
N LEU A 186 2.46 -11.05 -4.15
CA LEU A 186 2.09 -9.64 -4.35
C LEU A 186 2.93 -9.01 -5.45
N LEU A 187 2.27 -8.28 -6.35
CA LEU A 187 2.95 -7.56 -7.43
C LEU A 187 3.84 -6.43 -6.93
N TRP A 188 3.43 -5.79 -5.83
CA TRP A 188 4.13 -4.65 -5.24
C TRP A 188 5.26 -5.05 -4.27
N ASP A 189 5.44 -6.34 -4.00
CA ASP A 189 6.49 -6.85 -3.11
C ASP A 189 7.88 -6.55 -3.70
N LEU A 190 8.69 -5.78 -2.99
CA LEU A 190 10.03 -5.44 -3.42
C LEU A 190 10.96 -6.65 -3.55
N GLN A 191 10.67 -7.77 -2.88
CA GLN A 191 11.41 -9.01 -3.08
C GLN A 191 11.33 -9.51 -4.54
N ARG A 192 10.29 -9.08 -5.27
CA ARG A 192 9.97 -9.50 -6.63
C ARG A 192 10.25 -8.42 -7.69
N VAL A 193 10.90 -7.33 -7.32
CA VAL A 193 11.16 -6.19 -8.25
C VAL A 193 11.86 -6.63 -9.54
N LEU A 194 12.70 -7.65 -9.50
CA LEU A 194 13.40 -8.16 -10.69
C LEU A 194 12.48 -8.92 -11.67
N GLU A 195 11.33 -9.43 -11.20
CA GLU A 195 10.31 -10.03 -12.07
C GLU A 195 9.67 -8.98 -13.00
N LEU A 196 9.73 -7.70 -12.62
CA LEU A 196 9.20 -6.59 -13.43
C LEU A 196 10.11 -6.16 -14.58
N ARG A 197 11.30 -6.75 -14.72
CA ARG A 197 12.26 -6.39 -15.79
C ARG A 197 11.66 -6.55 -17.19
N GLU A 198 10.84 -7.57 -17.41
CA GLU A 198 10.15 -7.81 -18.68
C GLU A 198 9.16 -6.68 -19.05
N LEU A 199 8.72 -5.89 -18.05
CA LEU A 199 7.78 -4.79 -18.24
C LEU A 199 8.47 -3.43 -18.47
N ILE A 200 9.79 -3.35 -18.31
CA ILE A 200 10.53 -2.08 -18.47
C ILE A 200 10.39 -1.52 -19.90
N ASP A 201 10.22 -2.38 -20.89
CA ASP A 201 10.06 -1.96 -22.29
C ASP A 201 8.76 -1.19 -22.56
N TYR A 202 7.75 -1.30 -21.67
CA TYR A 202 6.54 -0.48 -21.75
C TYR A 202 6.77 0.99 -21.38
N ILE A 203 7.89 1.33 -20.73
CA ILE A 203 8.23 2.70 -20.35
C ILE A 203 8.64 3.48 -21.62
N SER A 204 7.76 4.36 -22.08
CA SER A 204 7.99 5.13 -23.32
C SER A 204 9.04 6.23 -23.15
N ASP A 205 9.18 6.81 -21.95
CA ASP A 205 10.19 7.82 -21.63
C ASP A 205 11.58 7.15 -21.51
N SER A 206 12.48 7.50 -22.43
CA SER A 206 13.82 6.90 -22.49
C SER A 206 14.71 7.20 -21.28
N SER A 207 14.54 8.37 -20.65
CA SER A 207 15.28 8.75 -19.44
C SER A 207 14.78 7.97 -18.24
N ALA A 208 13.46 7.91 -18.06
CA ALA A 208 12.84 7.09 -17.01
C ALA A 208 13.21 5.61 -17.18
N ARG A 209 13.15 5.07 -18.41
CA ARG A 209 13.55 3.69 -18.70
C ARG A 209 15.00 3.42 -18.29
N LYS A 210 15.92 4.33 -18.61
CA LYS A 210 17.33 4.20 -18.22
C LYS A 210 17.51 4.18 -16.71
N SER A 211 16.88 5.12 -15.98
CA SER A 211 16.94 5.18 -14.51
C SER A 211 16.35 3.94 -13.86
N VAL A 212 15.20 3.45 -14.36
CA VAL A 212 14.53 2.24 -13.90
C VAL A 212 15.41 1.01 -14.11
N THR A 213 16.03 0.85 -15.30
CA THR A 213 16.94 -0.25 -15.58
C THR A 213 18.13 -0.23 -14.62
N GLN A 214 18.76 0.94 -14.44
CA GLN A 214 19.90 1.09 -13.53
C GLN A 214 19.51 0.78 -12.08
N ALA A 215 18.32 1.19 -11.64
CA ALA A 215 17.84 0.90 -10.28
C ALA A 215 17.59 -0.61 -10.08
N ALA A 216 17.06 -1.30 -11.09
CA ALA A 216 16.90 -2.76 -11.07
C ALA A 216 18.25 -3.48 -11.03
N ASP A 217 19.25 -3.01 -11.80
CA ASP A 217 20.61 -3.55 -11.78
C ASP A 217 21.31 -3.33 -10.42
N ASP A 218 21.13 -2.15 -9.83
CA ASP A 218 21.66 -1.84 -8.50
C ASP A 218 21.01 -2.71 -7.42
N PHE A 219 19.71 -2.97 -7.49
CA PHE A 219 19.03 -3.90 -6.59
C PHE A 219 19.62 -5.31 -6.69
N GLU A 220 19.77 -5.84 -7.91
CA GLU A 220 20.35 -7.16 -8.16
C GLU A 220 21.77 -7.28 -7.62
N ASN A 221 22.60 -6.26 -7.86
CA ASN A 221 24.02 -6.33 -7.53
C ASN A 221 24.36 -5.95 -6.08
N ARG A 222 23.48 -5.24 -5.37
CA ARG A 222 23.76 -4.68 -4.03
C ARG A 222 22.80 -5.10 -2.94
N VAL A 223 21.52 -5.23 -3.26
CA VAL A 223 20.50 -5.61 -2.27
C VAL A 223 20.36 -7.13 -2.22
N LEU A 224 20.20 -7.78 -3.38
CA LEU A 224 19.97 -9.22 -3.44
C LEU A 224 21.07 -10.04 -2.74
N PRO A 225 22.38 -9.74 -2.86
CA PRO A 225 23.43 -10.51 -2.20
C PRO A 225 23.40 -10.44 -0.67
N VAL A 226 22.81 -9.39 -0.08
CA VAL A 226 22.74 -9.19 1.39
C VAL A 226 21.32 -9.37 1.93
N LEU A 227 20.37 -9.71 1.07
CA LEU A 227 18.96 -9.80 1.42
C LEU A 227 18.74 -10.77 2.59
N GLY A 228 19.41 -11.93 2.59
CA GLY A 228 19.30 -12.93 3.63
C GLY A 228 19.90 -12.53 4.98
N ASP A 229 20.69 -11.46 5.05
CA ASP A 229 21.33 -10.95 6.28
C ASP A 229 20.48 -9.85 6.95
N LEU A 230 19.40 -9.38 6.29
CA LEU A 230 18.49 -8.36 6.83
C LEU A 230 17.49 -8.98 7.82
N ARG A 231 16.93 -8.17 8.70
CA ARG A 231 15.90 -8.61 9.63
C ARG A 231 14.57 -8.83 8.88
N TYR A 232 14.04 -10.05 8.94
CA TYR A 232 12.73 -10.41 8.35
C TYR A 232 11.63 -10.44 9.38
N GLN A 233 10.50 -9.88 9.03
CA GLN A 233 9.24 -9.96 9.77
C GLN A 233 8.06 -9.69 8.86
N VAL A 234 6.84 -9.80 9.37
CA VAL A 234 5.66 -9.24 8.71
C VAL A 234 5.75 -7.72 8.73
N ILE A 235 5.50 -7.08 7.61
CA ILE A 235 5.48 -5.62 7.41
C ILE A 235 4.17 -5.20 6.74
N HIS A 236 3.82 -3.91 6.80
CA HIS A 236 2.64 -3.36 6.15
C HIS A 236 2.74 -3.40 4.61
N SER A 237 3.94 -3.15 4.10
CA SER A 237 4.31 -3.22 2.68
C SER A 237 3.62 -2.21 1.74
N ASP A 238 2.65 -1.43 2.23
CA ASP A 238 2.00 -0.36 1.46
C ASP A 238 1.69 0.89 2.32
N ALA A 239 2.66 1.32 3.12
CA ALA A 239 2.57 2.54 3.94
C ALA A 239 2.71 3.81 3.08
N ASN A 240 1.85 3.96 2.08
CA ASN A 240 1.75 5.17 1.25
C ASN A 240 0.88 6.24 1.94
N PRO A 241 0.98 7.54 1.59
CA PRO A 241 0.24 8.62 2.26
C PRO A 241 -1.30 8.53 2.15
N GLY A 242 -1.85 7.75 1.23
CA GLY A 242 -3.29 7.47 1.14
C GLY A 242 -3.75 6.47 2.20
N ASN A 243 -2.87 5.55 2.62
CA ASN A 243 -3.12 4.55 3.65
C ASN A 243 -2.74 5.03 5.06
N ILE A 244 -2.23 6.25 5.19
CA ILE A 244 -1.83 6.88 6.45
C ILE A 244 -2.84 7.95 6.80
N LEU A 245 -3.57 7.76 7.90
CA LEU A 245 -4.57 8.71 8.36
C LEU A 245 -4.01 9.57 9.48
N LEU A 246 -4.23 10.88 9.39
CA LEU A 246 -3.85 11.85 10.39
C LEU A 246 -5.10 12.40 11.09
N ALA A 247 -5.22 12.16 12.38
CA ALA A 247 -6.24 12.73 13.25
C ALA A 247 -5.53 13.51 14.38
N ASP A 248 -5.53 14.83 14.31
CA ASP A 248 -4.68 15.72 15.12
C ASP A 248 -3.20 15.33 14.93
N ASP A 249 -2.56 14.76 15.94
CA ASP A 249 -1.16 14.29 15.88
C ASP A 249 -1.04 12.76 15.84
N ARG A 250 -2.16 12.05 15.81
CA ARG A 250 -2.19 10.58 15.81
C ARG A 250 -2.20 10.06 14.39
N ILE A 251 -1.31 9.12 14.15
CA ILE A 251 -1.25 8.38 12.88
C ILE A 251 -2.07 7.09 13.02
N GLY A 252 -2.93 6.85 12.03
CA GLY A 252 -3.62 5.59 11.80
C GLY A 252 -3.12 4.94 10.53
N PHE A 253 -3.18 3.61 10.46
CA PHE A 253 -2.86 2.82 9.28
C PHE A 253 -4.11 2.09 8.82
N ILE A 254 -4.35 2.09 7.51
CA ILE A 254 -5.41 1.32 6.86
C ILE A 254 -4.82 0.50 5.73
N ASP A 255 -5.63 -0.37 5.18
CA ASP A 255 -5.31 -1.25 4.05
C ASP A 255 -4.15 -2.23 4.30
N PHE A 256 -4.46 -3.25 5.09
CA PHE A 256 -3.58 -4.39 5.37
C PHE A 256 -3.66 -5.48 4.28
N GLY A 257 -4.03 -5.09 3.06
CA GLY A 257 -4.17 -6.03 1.92
C GLY A 257 -2.84 -6.54 1.37
N ASP A 258 -1.78 -5.75 1.54
CA ASP A 258 -0.45 -6.04 0.99
C ASP A 258 0.59 -6.45 2.06
N ILE A 259 0.12 -6.79 3.27
CA ILE A 259 1.05 -7.31 4.31
C ILE A 259 1.77 -8.54 3.81
N VAL A 260 3.05 -8.63 4.14
CA VAL A 260 3.92 -9.71 3.68
C VAL A 260 5.09 -9.89 4.64
N LYS A 261 5.65 -11.09 4.71
CA LYS A 261 6.94 -11.30 5.37
C LYS A 261 8.08 -10.89 4.45
N ALA A 262 8.77 -9.84 4.83
CA ALA A 262 9.85 -9.27 4.06
C ALA A 262 10.92 -8.66 4.99
N PRO A 263 12.08 -8.22 4.47
CA PRO A 263 13.00 -7.42 5.26
C PRO A 263 12.31 -6.19 5.86
N LEU A 264 12.47 -5.99 7.17
CA LEU A 264 11.89 -4.86 7.91
C LEU A 264 12.12 -3.51 7.20
N VAL A 265 13.32 -3.28 6.73
CA VAL A 265 13.74 -2.03 6.08
C VAL A 265 12.95 -1.73 4.80
N PHE A 266 12.26 -2.72 4.22
CA PHE A 266 11.41 -2.50 3.04
C PHE A 266 10.21 -1.60 3.36
N ASP A 267 9.62 -1.74 4.55
CA ASP A 267 8.52 -0.85 4.97
C ASP A 267 8.98 0.62 5.05
N VAL A 268 10.18 0.83 5.60
CA VAL A 268 10.81 2.16 5.66
C VAL A 268 11.06 2.71 4.25
N ALA A 269 11.62 1.90 3.34
CA ALA A 269 11.92 2.31 1.98
C ALA A 269 10.65 2.62 1.17
N ILE A 270 9.60 1.80 1.33
CA ILE A 270 8.30 2.00 0.70
C ILE A 270 7.72 3.35 1.14
N ALA A 271 7.62 3.59 2.45
CA ALA A 271 7.13 4.87 2.97
C ALA A 271 7.95 6.05 2.45
N MET A 272 9.29 5.97 2.49
CA MET A 272 10.18 7.01 1.99
C MET A 272 9.94 7.34 0.52
N SER A 273 9.66 6.37 -0.33
CA SER A 273 9.45 6.58 -1.77
C SER A 273 8.30 7.53 -2.11
N TYR A 274 7.38 7.74 -1.16
CA TYR A 274 6.26 8.68 -1.25
C TYR A 274 6.54 10.05 -0.60
N LEU A 275 7.59 10.16 0.22
CA LEU A 275 7.97 11.41 0.92
C LEU A 275 8.82 12.31 0.02
N ARG A 276 8.31 12.58 -1.18
CA ARG A 276 9.01 13.31 -2.25
C ARG A 276 9.00 14.81 -2.00
N SER A 277 10.14 15.47 -2.21
CA SER A 277 10.24 16.91 -2.30
C SER A 277 10.94 17.30 -3.59
N PHE A 278 10.42 18.32 -4.25
CA PHE A 278 10.98 18.88 -5.48
C PHE A 278 11.64 20.24 -5.25
N ASP A 279 11.85 20.58 -3.96
CA ASP A 279 12.55 21.80 -3.54
C ASP A 279 14.08 21.61 -3.61
N ALA A 280 14.82 22.64 -3.17
CA ALA A 280 16.28 22.61 -3.07
C ALA A 280 16.81 21.51 -2.13
N ASN A 281 16.00 20.99 -1.20
CA ASN A 281 16.32 19.83 -0.36
C ASN A 281 15.36 18.67 -0.66
N PRO A 282 15.69 17.78 -1.59
CA PRO A 282 14.83 16.65 -1.96
C PRO A 282 14.58 15.65 -0.82
N LEU A 283 15.49 15.55 0.15
CA LEU A 283 15.43 14.62 1.26
C LEU A 283 14.79 15.22 2.54
N LYS A 284 14.21 16.43 2.44
CA LYS A 284 13.71 17.17 3.61
C LYS A 284 12.64 16.45 4.42
N PHE A 285 11.89 15.54 3.80
CA PHE A 285 10.87 14.73 4.48
C PHE A 285 11.37 13.34 4.83
N MET A 286 12.28 12.77 4.02
CA MET A 286 12.82 11.43 4.24
C MET A 286 13.72 11.36 5.48
N VAL A 287 14.63 12.31 5.64
CA VAL A 287 15.59 12.31 6.76
C VAL A 287 14.88 12.40 8.12
N PRO A 288 13.97 13.37 8.38
CA PRO A 288 13.26 13.41 9.66
C PRO A 288 12.33 12.21 9.88
N PHE A 289 11.71 11.66 8.83
CA PHE A 289 10.94 10.42 8.90
C PHE A 289 11.80 9.25 9.42
N VAL A 290 12.96 9.00 8.77
CA VAL A 290 13.86 7.90 9.16
C VAL A 290 14.45 8.14 10.53
N ALA A 291 14.79 9.38 10.89
CA ALA A 291 15.29 9.70 12.23
C ALA A 291 14.25 9.37 13.32
N ALA A 292 12.99 9.74 13.09
CA ALA A 292 11.89 9.42 14.00
C ALA A 292 11.58 7.90 14.06
N TYR A 293 11.66 7.21 12.93
CA TYR A 293 11.57 5.74 12.88
C TYR A 293 12.70 5.10 13.70
N HIS A 294 13.94 5.45 13.40
CA HIS A 294 15.15 4.90 14.05
C HIS A 294 15.16 5.13 15.57
N ALA A 295 14.65 6.26 16.05
CA ALA A 295 14.52 6.55 17.47
C ALA A 295 13.60 5.57 18.21
N VAL A 296 12.62 4.96 17.53
CA VAL A 296 11.66 4.02 18.10
C VAL A 296 12.05 2.56 17.81
N ASN A 297 12.44 2.26 16.57
CA ASN A 297 12.87 0.94 16.10
C ASN A 297 14.21 1.09 15.35
N PRO A 298 15.35 0.97 16.04
CA PRO A 298 16.65 1.23 15.44
C PRO A 298 16.93 0.34 14.23
N LEU A 299 17.28 0.98 13.12
CA LEU A 299 17.85 0.31 11.95
C LEU A 299 19.33 0.04 12.20
N ASP A 300 19.86 -1.07 11.71
CA ASP A 300 21.30 -1.33 11.72
C ASP A 300 22.03 -0.75 10.50
N ALA A 301 23.37 -0.81 10.51
CA ALA A 301 24.18 -0.26 9.43
C ALA A 301 23.89 -0.93 8.07
N ARG A 302 23.62 -2.24 8.05
CA ARG A 302 23.32 -2.98 6.79
C ARG A 302 22.00 -2.56 6.20
N GLU A 303 20.99 -2.36 7.05
CA GLU A 303 19.68 -1.83 6.61
C GLU A 303 19.80 -0.40 6.06
N ALA A 304 20.62 0.45 6.70
CA ALA A 304 20.89 1.80 6.20
C ALA A 304 21.65 1.80 4.87
N ASP A 305 22.55 0.85 4.66
CA ASP A 305 23.38 0.77 3.45
C ASP A 305 22.58 0.38 2.21
N VAL A 306 21.50 -0.39 2.36
CA VAL A 306 20.62 -0.78 1.24
C VAL A 306 19.45 0.18 1.03
N LEU A 307 19.17 1.11 1.95
CA LEU A 307 17.98 1.94 1.94
C LEU A 307 17.86 2.82 0.68
N PHE A 308 18.96 3.36 0.18
CA PHE A 308 18.99 4.12 -1.07
C PHE A 308 18.48 3.29 -2.26
N ASP A 309 18.99 2.07 -2.39
CA ASP A 309 18.63 1.19 -3.50
C ASP A 309 17.20 0.67 -3.37
N LEU A 310 16.72 0.46 -2.15
CA LEU A 310 15.34 0.05 -1.88
C LEU A 310 14.32 1.13 -2.22
N VAL A 311 14.60 2.40 -1.89
CA VAL A 311 13.73 3.53 -2.28
C VAL A 311 13.64 3.62 -3.80
N ARG A 312 14.78 3.48 -4.51
CA ARG A 312 14.81 3.46 -5.98
C ARG A 312 14.08 2.26 -6.55
N ALA A 313 14.18 1.08 -5.92
CA ALA A 313 13.45 -0.11 -6.32
C ALA A 313 11.93 0.08 -6.19
N ARG A 314 11.44 0.71 -5.12
CA ARG A 314 10.00 1.02 -5.00
C ARG A 314 9.53 2.00 -6.08
N LEU A 315 10.30 3.04 -6.37
CA LEU A 315 10.00 3.95 -7.48
C LEU A 315 10.01 3.23 -8.82
N THR A 316 10.95 2.31 -9.03
CA THR A 316 11.01 1.44 -10.21
C THR A 316 9.74 0.61 -10.36
N THR A 317 9.28 -0.05 -9.28
CA THR A 317 8.01 -0.80 -9.27
C THR A 317 6.85 0.10 -9.67
N THR A 318 6.72 1.27 -9.04
CA THR A 318 5.64 2.23 -9.33
C THR A 318 5.63 2.66 -10.80
N ILE A 319 6.78 3.06 -11.35
CA ILE A 319 6.91 3.54 -12.73
C ILE A 319 6.60 2.41 -13.71
N THR A 320 7.21 1.24 -13.51
CA THR A 320 7.07 0.10 -14.43
C THR A 320 5.63 -0.37 -14.52
N LEU A 321 4.99 -0.57 -13.36
CA LEU A 321 3.60 -1.03 -13.32
C LEU A 321 2.62 0.00 -13.88
N LEU A 322 2.87 1.29 -13.65
CA LEU A 322 2.06 2.35 -14.24
C LEU A 322 2.08 2.27 -15.77
N TYR A 323 3.28 2.31 -16.38
CA TYR A 323 3.41 2.28 -17.84
C TYR A 323 2.83 0.99 -18.43
N TRP A 324 3.06 -0.16 -17.79
CA TRP A 324 2.49 -1.42 -18.22
C TRP A 324 0.95 -1.41 -18.18
N ARG A 325 0.34 -1.02 -17.06
CA ARG A 325 -1.12 -0.93 -16.91
C ARG A 325 -1.76 0.04 -17.93
N LEU A 326 -1.06 1.12 -18.27
CA LEU A 326 -1.53 2.11 -19.23
C LEU A 326 -1.23 1.75 -20.69
N SER A 327 -0.40 0.75 -20.96
CA SER A 327 -0.03 0.35 -22.33
C SER A 327 -1.22 -0.12 -23.17
N ALA A 328 -2.22 -0.71 -22.53
CA ALA A 328 -3.46 -1.13 -23.19
C ALA A 328 -4.41 0.02 -23.55
N ARG A 329 -4.16 1.26 -23.08
CA ARG A 329 -4.99 2.43 -23.35
C ARG A 329 -4.43 3.26 -24.49
N ALA A 330 -5.31 3.86 -25.30
CA ALA A 330 -4.90 4.74 -26.38
C ALA A 330 -4.09 5.95 -25.84
N GLU A 331 -3.16 6.47 -26.65
CA GLU A 331 -2.31 7.61 -26.26
C GLU A 331 -3.11 8.87 -25.92
N ASN A 332 -4.25 9.07 -26.58
CA ASN A 332 -5.15 10.20 -26.34
C ASN A 332 -6.21 9.95 -25.27
N ASP A 333 -6.15 8.82 -24.56
CA ASP A 333 -7.05 8.51 -23.44
C ASP A 333 -6.80 9.50 -22.28
N ALA A 334 -7.84 10.22 -21.88
CA ALA A 334 -7.74 11.27 -20.87
C ALA A 334 -7.30 10.72 -19.49
N TYR A 335 -7.71 9.50 -19.17
CA TYR A 335 -7.27 8.83 -17.94
C TYR A 335 -5.78 8.50 -17.99
N ARG A 336 -5.30 7.95 -19.12
CA ARG A 336 -3.88 7.66 -19.33
C ARG A 336 -3.03 8.93 -19.16
N GLN A 337 -3.45 10.03 -19.80
CA GLN A 337 -2.73 11.31 -19.69
C GLN A 337 -2.70 11.82 -18.26
N LYS A 338 -3.84 11.81 -17.56
CA LYS A 338 -3.93 12.23 -16.16
C LYS A 338 -3.08 11.34 -15.22
N ALA A 339 -3.13 10.02 -15.39
CA ALA A 339 -2.36 9.09 -14.57
C ALA A 339 -0.85 9.29 -14.77
N LEU A 340 -0.39 9.47 -16.02
CA LEU A 340 1.02 9.77 -16.31
C LEU A 340 1.44 11.13 -15.76
N GLU A 341 0.57 12.14 -15.76
CA GLU A 341 0.85 13.46 -15.18
C GLU A 341 1.03 13.37 -13.65
N VAL A 342 0.11 12.69 -12.97
CA VAL A 342 0.16 12.49 -11.50
C VAL A 342 1.40 11.71 -11.10
N GLU A 343 1.70 10.60 -11.81
CA GLU A 343 2.83 9.73 -11.48
C GLU A 343 4.16 10.17 -12.11
N SER A 344 4.18 11.19 -12.95
CA SER A 344 5.43 11.80 -13.45
C SER A 344 6.36 12.21 -12.31
N GLY A 345 5.80 12.47 -11.11
CA GLY A 345 6.55 12.70 -9.88
C GLY A 345 7.47 11.56 -9.48
N ALA A 346 7.10 10.28 -9.73
CA ALA A 346 7.96 9.13 -9.40
C ALA A 346 9.21 9.09 -10.27
N GLY A 347 9.04 9.22 -11.59
CA GLY A 347 10.17 9.25 -12.54
C GLY A 347 11.10 10.44 -12.30
N ARG A 348 10.51 11.63 -12.12
CA ARG A 348 11.28 12.84 -11.79
C ARG A 348 12.05 12.68 -10.47
N PHE A 349 11.44 12.08 -9.45
CA PHE A 349 12.10 11.90 -8.16
C PHE A 349 13.19 10.83 -8.21
N LEU A 350 13.01 9.77 -9.01
CA LEU A 350 14.05 8.78 -9.26
C LEU A 350 15.29 9.44 -9.89
N ALA A 351 15.11 10.32 -10.90
CA ALA A 351 16.20 11.07 -11.49
C ALA A 351 16.92 12.01 -10.50
N ILE A 352 16.17 12.61 -9.56
CA ILE A 352 16.75 13.43 -8.48
C ILE A 352 17.61 12.54 -7.56
N LEU A 353 17.11 11.38 -7.14
CA LEU A 353 17.91 10.44 -6.33
C LEU A 353 19.17 9.96 -7.07
N ASP A 354 19.07 9.67 -8.38
CA ASP A 354 20.22 9.33 -9.20
C ASP A 354 21.29 10.45 -9.19
N SER A 355 20.86 11.72 -9.17
CA SER A 355 21.79 12.87 -9.11
C SER A 355 22.43 13.09 -7.73
N ILE A 356 21.70 12.80 -6.65
CA ILE A 356 22.22 12.83 -5.28
C ILE A 356 23.26 11.72 -5.09
N GLY A 357 22.93 10.53 -5.54
CA GLY A 357 23.77 9.36 -5.42
C GLY A 357 23.80 8.78 -4.01
N ARG A 358 24.26 7.54 -3.92
CA ARG A 358 24.24 6.73 -2.68
C ARG A 358 25.07 7.36 -1.55
N SER A 359 26.26 7.89 -1.88
CA SER A 359 27.18 8.41 -0.86
C SER A 359 26.59 9.61 -0.12
N GLU A 360 26.05 10.59 -0.85
CA GLU A 360 25.42 11.74 -0.24
C GLU A 360 24.15 11.34 0.54
N PHE A 361 23.32 10.46 -0.03
CA PHE A 361 22.15 9.92 0.66
C PHE A 361 22.54 9.25 1.99
N ARG A 362 23.56 8.38 1.98
CA ARG A 362 24.04 7.68 3.18
C ARG A 362 24.64 8.65 4.22
N GLU A 363 25.30 9.72 3.77
CA GLU A 363 25.80 10.77 4.67
C GLU A 363 24.66 11.47 5.42
N LYS A 364 23.52 11.73 4.77
CA LYS A 364 22.33 12.31 5.45
C LYS A 364 21.74 11.38 6.51
N LEU A 365 22.04 10.08 6.46
CA LEU A 365 21.62 9.06 7.41
C LEU A 365 22.76 8.60 8.34
N ALA A 366 23.82 9.39 8.49
CA ALA A 366 24.99 9.03 9.31
C ALA A 366 24.70 8.84 10.81
N PHE A 367 23.49 9.20 11.28
CA PHE A 367 23.02 8.92 12.64
C PHE A 367 22.66 7.43 12.85
N ILE A 368 22.52 6.62 11.79
CA ILE A 368 22.38 5.17 11.84
C ILE A 368 23.79 4.57 11.79
N GLN A 369 24.21 3.94 12.88
CA GLN A 369 25.56 3.36 13.05
C GLN A 369 25.52 1.83 12.95
#